data_0ec4b0291cb648dc1176972691fe9c5f
#
_entry.id   0ec4b0291cb648dc1176972691fe9c5f
#
_cell.length_a   1.000
_cell.length_b   1.000
_cell.length_c   1.000
_cell.angle_alpha   90.00
_cell.angle_beta   90.00
_cell.angle_gamma   90.00
#
_symmetry.space_group_name_H-M   'P 1'
#
loop_
_entity.id
_entity.type
_entity.pdbx_description
1 polymer ?
#
loop_
_entity_poly.entity_id
_entity_poly.type
_entity_poly.pdbx_seq_one_letter_code
_entity_poly.pdbx_strand_id
1 'polypeptide(L)'
;MHVLRKPRVEQLQKKLINREIDRRDFMAAAAAAGVAPVASSLVSPAMAAEGDMIHYFTWSGYEPVELHQPFFDKHGRSPDWSIFASAEDGLQKIRAGFVADLAHPCVDGVPRWHDAGVVQPIDTSRVSYWDDMFPALHTMNGAVIDGDVYMVITDFGLSSMIYRTDIIEGEESWMYMYDEKYAGRICARNTTASIFVPLKILGYDPMNPTPEQVMEAADMARKQRDLVRFYWDSQTDMEQAIASGECVVAYAWNEALVNLLDQGIPVAFAAPKEGAFGWACGLVRLAAAENDEQMAYDFIDAWLAPETGKFLIEAYGYGHGNIKSFDLVDTETLVALGYDDPVRLMEGTAFWVPMDPAIDELMLETWEDIIAGL
;
A
#
# COMPACT_ATOMS: atom_id res chain seq x y z
N MET A 1 25.23 -24.74 5.97
CA MET A 1 26.03 -24.45 4.76
C MET A 1 25.30 -23.56 3.73
N HIS A 2 24.26 -22.84 4.11
CA HIS A 2 23.45 -21.97 3.21
C HIS A 2 23.69 -20.47 3.32
N VAL A 3 24.40 -20.00 4.34
CA VAL A 3 24.50 -18.55 4.68
C VAL A 3 25.58 -17.80 3.88
N LEU A 4 26.48 -18.47 3.15
CA LEU A 4 27.60 -17.80 2.45
C LEU A 4 27.38 -17.55 0.93
N ARG A 5 26.17 -17.81 0.40
CA ARG A 5 25.85 -17.63 -1.04
C ARG A 5 25.13 -16.33 -1.40
N LYS A 6 24.34 -15.74 -0.47
CA LYS A 6 23.60 -14.50 -0.72
C LYS A 6 24.47 -13.29 -1.15
N PRO A 7 25.57 -12.94 -0.46
CA PRO A 7 26.32 -11.72 -0.80
C PRO A 7 26.97 -11.74 -2.19
N ARG A 8 27.25 -12.91 -2.76
CA ARG A 8 27.85 -13.03 -4.10
C ARG A 8 26.82 -12.82 -5.22
N VAL A 9 25.59 -13.25 -5.03
CA VAL A 9 24.50 -13.06 -5.99
C VAL A 9 24.08 -11.59 -6.04
N GLU A 10 23.96 -10.94 -4.90
CA GLU A 10 23.65 -9.50 -4.79
C GLU A 10 24.72 -8.63 -5.45
N GLN A 11 26.02 -8.98 -5.29
CA GLN A 11 27.09 -8.26 -5.98
C GLN A 11 27.03 -8.44 -7.50
N LEU A 12 26.63 -9.62 -7.99
CA LEU A 12 26.45 -9.87 -9.42
C LEU A 12 25.23 -9.13 -9.97
N GLN A 13 24.15 -9.08 -9.20
CA GLN A 13 22.95 -8.29 -9.55
C GLN A 13 23.27 -6.79 -9.65
N LYS A 14 23.99 -6.23 -8.67
CA LYS A 14 24.44 -4.83 -8.73
C LYS A 14 25.28 -4.53 -9.98
N LYS A 15 26.19 -5.45 -10.34
CA LYS A 15 26.99 -5.29 -11.57
C LYS A 15 26.18 -5.35 -12.84
N LEU A 16 25.14 -6.20 -12.88
CA LEU A 16 24.21 -6.28 -14.02
C LEU A 16 23.38 -4.99 -14.15
N ILE A 17 22.85 -4.49 -13.03
CA ILE A 17 22.07 -3.24 -12.97
C ILE A 17 22.93 -2.05 -13.42
N ASN A 18 24.19 -1.99 -12.98
CA ASN A 18 25.15 -0.94 -13.36
C ASN A 18 25.72 -1.11 -14.78
N ARG A 19 25.28 -2.12 -15.55
CA ARG A 19 25.79 -2.47 -16.89
C ARG A 19 27.30 -2.76 -16.95
N GLU A 20 27.88 -3.20 -15.82
CA GLU A 20 29.28 -3.62 -15.72
C GLU A 20 29.50 -5.03 -16.27
N ILE A 21 28.44 -5.84 -16.33
CA ILE A 21 28.40 -7.17 -16.93
C ILE A 21 27.11 -7.30 -17.75
N ASP A 22 27.13 -8.12 -18.81
CA ASP A 22 25.95 -8.43 -19.57
C ASP A 22 25.17 -9.64 -18.99
N ARG A 23 23.94 -9.90 -19.51
CA ARG A 23 23.09 -11.00 -19.04
C ARG A 23 23.76 -12.37 -19.19
N ARG A 24 24.57 -12.55 -20.21
CA ARG A 24 25.26 -13.81 -20.49
C ARG A 24 26.39 -14.05 -19.48
N ASP A 25 27.16 -13.02 -19.17
CA ASP A 25 28.21 -13.04 -18.17
C ASP A 25 27.64 -13.24 -16.74
N PHE A 26 26.48 -12.61 -16.46
CA PHE A 26 25.76 -12.84 -15.21
C PHE A 26 25.34 -14.30 -15.04
N MET A 27 24.72 -14.89 -16.06
CA MET A 27 24.29 -16.29 -16.06
C MET A 27 25.46 -17.26 -15.93
N ALA A 28 26.59 -16.99 -16.61
CA ALA A 28 27.80 -17.79 -16.48
C ALA A 28 28.41 -17.71 -15.06
N ALA A 29 28.42 -16.52 -14.47
CA ALA A 29 28.94 -16.31 -13.12
C ALA A 29 28.01 -16.91 -12.04
N ALA A 30 26.69 -16.87 -12.21
CA ALA A 30 25.71 -17.50 -11.34
C ALA A 30 25.82 -19.04 -11.38
N ALA A 31 25.98 -19.62 -12.57
CA ALA A 31 26.23 -21.06 -12.75
C ALA A 31 27.55 -21.49 -12.09
N ALA A 32 28.62 -20.71 -12.25
CA ALA A 32 29.93 -20.97 -11.59
C ALA A 32 29.87 -20.85 -10.07
N ALA A 33 28.92 -20.05 -9.53
CA ALA A 33 28.67 -19.92 -8.09
C ALA A 33 27.82 -21.07 -7.52
N GLY A 34 27.44 -22.08 -8.33
CA GLY A 34 26.69 -23.27 -7.93
C GLY A 34 25.21 -22.98 -7.64
N VAL A 35 24.68 -21.88 -8.17
CA VAL A 35 23.24 -21.66 -8.32
C VAL A 35 22.85 -22.38 -9.60
N ALA A 36 22.41 -23.65 -9.47
CA ALA A 36 21.92 -24.38 -10.62
C ALA A 36 20.74 -23.61 -11.21
N PRO A 37 20.72 -23.33 -12.53
CA PRO A 37 19.46 -22.99 -13.17
C PRO A 37 18.55 -24.19 -12.94
N VAL A 38 17.36 -23.96 -12.37
CA VAL A 38 16.29 -24.95 -12.41
C VAL A 38 16.02 -25.15 -13.91
N ALA A 39 16.54 -26.24 -14.45
CA ALA A 39 16.15 -26.68 -15.77
C ALA A 39 14.69 -27.11 -15.63
N SER A 40 13.79 -26.17 -15.87
CA SER A 40 12.41 -26.49 -16.16
C SER A 40 12.44 -27.46 -17.33
N SER A 41 11.98 -28.69 -17.05
CA SER A 41 11.59 -29.64 -18.05
C SER A 41 10.84 -28.90 -19.15
N LEU A 42 11.35 -29.05 -20.41
CA LEU A 42 10.68 -28.60 -21.63
C LEU A 42 9.37 -29.39 -21.79
N VAL A 43 8.34 -28.98 -21.05
CA VAL A 43 6.98 -29.06 -21.52
C VAL A 43 6.91 -27.96 -22.57
N SER A 44 6.81 -28.31 -23.84
CA SER A 44 6.51 -27.35 -24.90
C SER A 44 5.28 -26.55 -24.44
N PRO A 45 5.37 -25.24 -24.21
CA PRO A 45 4.17 -24.48 -24.12
C PRO A 45 3.49 -24.60 -25.48
N ALA A 46 2.26 -25.07 -25.50
CA ALA A 46 1.39 -24.70 -26.61
C ALA A 46 1.58 -23.18 -26.72
N MET A 47 2.11 -22.73 -27.89
CA MET A 47 2.16 -21.29 -28.16
C MET A 47 0.71 -20.81 -28.05
N ALA A 48 0.38 -20.21 -26.89
CA ALA A 48 -0.74 -19.31 -26.82
C ALA A 48 -0.47 -18.25 -27.89
N ALA A 49 -1.42 -18.06 -28.78
CA ALA A 49 -1.36 -16.95 -29.73
C ALA A 49 -0.97 -15.71 -28.95
N GLU A 50 -0.08 -14.87 -29.50
CA GLU A 50 0.19 -13.54 -29.00
C GLU A 50 -1.15 -12.74 -29.02
N GLY A 51 -1.99 -12.95 -28.01
CA GLY A 51 -3.12 -12.11 -27.69
C GLY A 51 -2.61 -10.98 -26.81
N ASP A 52 -3.16 -9.81 -26.99
CA ASP A 52 -2.83 -8.67 -26.16
C ASP A 52 -3.12 -9.01 -24.69
N MET A 53 -2.11 -8.84 -23.83
CA MET A 53 -2.22 -9.08 -22.38
C MET A 53 -2.85 -7.84 -21.73
N ILE A 54 -3.65 -8.04 -20.69
CA ILE A 54 -4.17 -6.91 -19.92
C ILE A 54 -3.03 -6.04 -19.40
N HIS A 55 -3.30 -4.73 -19.39
CA HIS A 55 -2.41 -3.73 -18.82
C HIS A 55 -2.89 -3.33 -17.44
N TYR A 56 -2.04 -3.55 -16.43
CA TYR A 56 -2.30 -3.25 -15.04
C TYR A 56 -1.52 -2.00 -14.59
N PHE A 57 -2.24 -0.97 -14.13
CA PHE A 57 -1.71 0.30 -13.71
C PHE A 57 -1.77 0.42 -12.19
N THR A 58 -0.60 0.42 -11.51
CA THR A 58 -0.53 0.16 -10.08
C THR A 58 0.56 0.94 -9.36
N TRP A 59 0.71 0.67 -8.08
CA TRP A 59 1.79 1.16 -7.22
C TRP A 59 3.09 0.39 -7.47
N SER A 60 4.22 1.05 -7.24
CA SER A 60 5.52 0.37 -7.20
C SER A 60 5.54 -0.66 -6.07
N GLY A 61 6.05 -1.86 -6.37
CA GLY A 61 6.11 -2.96 -5.42
C GLY A 61 5.00 -3.99 -5.58
N TYR A 62 3.98 -3.74 -6.42
CA TYR A 62 2.87 -4.67 -6.64
C TYR A 62 3.06 -5.55 -7.89
N GLU A 63 4.31 -5.64 -8.39
CA GLU A 63 4.68 -6.46 -9.55
C GLU A 63 5.00 -7.95 -9.25
N PRO A 64 5.32 -8.38 -8.00
CA PRO A 64 5.63 -9.77 -7.71
C PRO A 64 4.54 -10.73 -8.18
N VAL A 65 4.96 -11.83 -8.81
CA VAL A 65 4.03 -12.81 -9.37
C VAL A 65 3.16 -13.48 -8.30
N GLU A 66 3.65 -13.54 -7.08
CA GLU A 66 2.95 -14.07 -5.92
C GLU A 66 1.65 -13.31 -5.62
N LEU A 67 1.56 -12.01 -5.98
CA LEU A 67 0.34 -11.21 -5.86
C LEU A 67 -0.72 -11.53 -6.94
N HIS A 68 -0.38 -12.36 -7.92
CA HIS A 68 -1.30 -12.77 -8.99
C HIS A 68 -0.96 -14.16 -9.54
N GLN A 69 -0.39 -15.04 -8.74
CA GLN A 69 0.04 -16.38 -9.15
C GLN A 69 -1.07 -17.18 -9.88
N PRO A 70 -2.35 -17.18 -9.43
CA PRO A 70 -3.42 -17.88 -10.14
C PRO A 70 -3.65 -17.35 -11.57
N PHE A 71 -3.47 -16.05 -11.80
CA PHE A 71 -3.53 -15.47 -13.13
C PHE A 71 -2.36 -15.93 -14.00
N PHE A 72 -1.15 -15.90 -13.43
CA PHE A 72 0.06 -16.39 -14.15
C PHE A 72 -0.09 -17.86 -14.53
N ASP A 73 -0.57 -18.70 -13.61
CA ASP A 73 -0.77 -20.14 -13.88
C ASP A 73 -1.80 -20.40 -14.97
N LYS A 74 -2.84 -19.56 -15.05
CA LYS A 74 -3.90 -19.66 -16.06
C LYS A 74 -3.47 -19.15 -17.43
N HIS A 75 -2.76 -18.02 -17.49
CA HIS A 75 -2.45 -17.32 -18.75
C HIS A 75 -0.99 -17.49 -19.20
N GLY A 76 -0.12 -18.11 -18.37
CA GLY A 76 1.28 -18.42 -18.70
C GLY A 76 2.22 -17.21 -18.62
N ARG A 77 1.72 -16.01 -18.29
CA ARG A 77 2.50 -14.79 -18.10
C ARG A 77 1.76 -13.80 -17.20
N SER A 78 2.52 -12.88 -16.61
CA SER A 78 1.98 -11.73 -15.88
C SER A 78 1.36 -10.69 -16.80
N PRO A 79 0.50 -9.79 -16.32
CA PRO A 79 0.03 -8.63 -17.08
C PRO A 79 1.18 -7.71 -17.47
N ASP A 80 0.95 -6.83 -18.42
CA ASP A 80 1.83 -5.69 -18.65
C ASP A 80 1.59 -4.63 -17.57
N TRP A 81 2.65 -3.91 -17.16
CA TRP A 81 2.54 -2.98 -16.01
C TRP A 81 2.85 -1.56 -16.37
N SER A 82 2.23 -0.66 -15.62
CA SER A 82 2.69 0.72 -15.46
C SER A 82 2.51 1.15 -14.02
N ILE A 83 3.34 2.08 -13.59
CA ILE A 83 3.39 2.56 -12.21
C ILE A 83 2.90 4.00 -12.15
N PHE A 84 2.10 4.33 -11.14
CA PHE A 84 1.77 5.69 -10.77
C PHE A 84 2.37 6.03 -9.39
N ALA A 85 2.69 7.30 -9.19
CA ALA A 85 3.25 7.79 -7.94
C ALA A 85 2.18 8.09 -6.89
N SER A 86 0.95 8.42 -7.35
CA SER A 86 -0.23 8.66 -6.51
C SER A 86 -1.49 8.39 -7.32
N ALA A 87 -2.64 8.23 -6.67
CA ALA A 87 -3.93 8.08 -7.36
C ALA A 87 -4.23 9.30 -8.26
N GLU A 88 -3.82 10.50 -7.85
CA GLU A 88 -3.97 11.72 -8.64
C GLU A 88 -3.08 11.70 -9.89
N ASP A 89 -1.79 11.32 -9.77
CA ASP A 89 -0.89 11.14 -10.92
C ASP A 89 -1.46 10.10 -11.90
N GLY A 90 -2.03 9.00 -11.38
CA GLY A 90 -2.72 7.99 -12.17
C GLY A 90 -3.90 8.57 -12.97
N LEU A 91 -4.77 9.31 -12.30
CA LEU A 91 -5.91 9.97 -12.95
C LEU A 91 -5.47 10.96 -14.03
N GLN A 92 -4.46 11.78 -13.77
CA GLN A 92 -3.94 12.74 -14.75
C GLN A 92 -3.36 12.04 -15.97
N LYS A 93 -2.61 10.94 -15.81
CA LYS A 93 -2.09 10.14 -16.93
C LYS A 93 -3.20 9.56 -17.78
N ILE A 94 -4.26 8.99 -17.17
CA ILE A 94 -5.40 8.42 -17.89
C ILE A 94 -6.13 9.56 -18.66
N ARG A 95 -6.37 10.70 -18.04
CA ARG A 95 -6.97 11.87 -18.71
C ARG A 95 -6.13 12.43 -19.85
N ALA A 96 -4.81 12.23 -19.79
CA ALA A 96 -3.89 12.57 -20.87
C ALA A 96 -3.83 11.51 -22.00
N GLY A 97 -4.65 10.46 -21.92
CA GLY A 97 -4.76 9.42 -22.94
C GLY A 97 -3.93 8.16 -22.66
N PHE A 98 -3.42 7.96 -21.44
CA PHE A 98 -2.84 6.68 -21.07
C PHE A 98 -3.95 5.62 -20.96
N VAL A 99 -3.73 4.46 -21.56
CA VAL A 99 -4.68 3.34 -21.63
C VAL A 99 -4.17 2.17 -20.79
N ALA A 100 -5.04 1.63 -19.96
CA ALA A 100 -4.86 0.37 -19.26
C ALA A 100 -6.22 -0.30 -19.04
N ASP A 101 -6.23 -1.57 -18.64
CA ASP A 101 -7.47 -2.33 -18.44
C ASP A 101 -7.94 -2.27 -16.99
N LEU A 102 -6.99 -2.39 -16.08
CA LEU A 102 -7.20 -2.32 -14.65
C LEU A 102 -6.26 -1.29 -14.02
N ALA A 103 -6.73 -0.66 -12.95
CA ALA A 103 -5.88 0.14 -12.09
C ALA A 103 -6.14 -0.17 -10.63
N HIS A 104 -5.20 0.24 -9.74
CA HIS A 104 -5.22 -0.07 -8.31
C HIS A 104 -5.17 1.21 -7.44
N PRO A 105 -6.14 2.12 -7.56
CA PRO A 105 -6.21 3.28 -6.66
C PRO A 105 -6.66 2.86 -5.26
N CYS A 106 -6.60 3.80 -4.30
CA CYS A 106 -7.28 3.63 -3.03
C CYS A 106 -8.68 4.25 -3.07
N VAL A 107 -9.55 3.78 -2.18
CA VAL A 107 -10.99 4.02 -2.20
C VAL A 107 -11.39 5.50 -2.12
N ASP A 108 -10.61 6.31 -1.42
CA ASP A 108 -10.81 7.76 -1.28
C ASP A 108 -10.68 8.51 -2.62
N GLY A 109 -9.89 7.97 -3.56
CA GLY A 109 -9.71 8.54 -4.89
C GLY A 109 -10.76 8.15 -5.93
N VAL A 110 -11.46 7.02 -5.75
CA VAL A 110 -12.35 6.43 -6.78
C VAL A 110 -13.48 7.36 -7.23
N PRO A 111 -14.15 8.14 -6.38
CA PRO A 111 -15.18 9.06 -6.86
C PRO A 111 -14.65 10.08 -7.86
N ARG A 112 -13.44 10.60 -7.68
CA ARG A 112 -12.84 11.51 -8.67
C ARG A 112 -12.57 10.83 -10.02
N TRP A 113 -12.21 9.53 -10.00
CA TRP A 113 -12.04 8.73 -11.22
C TRP A 113 -13.40 8.45 -11.88
N HIS A 114 -14.43 8.18 -11.08
CA HIS A 114 -15.81 8.01 -11.55
C HIS A 114 -16.33 9.29 -12.21
N ASP A 115 -16.23 10.44 -11.56
CA ASP A 115 -16.68 11.73 -12.06
C ASP A 115 -15.93 12.16 -13.33
N ALA A 116 -14.68 11.72 -13.47
CA ALA A 116 -13.91 11.90 -14.70
C ALA A 116 -14.33 10.94 -15.83
N GLY A 117 -15.23 9.97 -15.57
CA GLY A 117 -15.70 8.99 -16.54
C GLY A 117 -14.64 7.97 -16.97
N VAL A 118 -13.60 7.75 -16.14
CA VAL A 118 -12.47 6.89 -16.51
C VAL A 118 -12.58 5.46 -15.94
N VAL A 119 -13.56 5.20 -15.08
CA VAL A 119 -13.85 3.86 -14.54
C VAL A 119 -15.21 3.37 -14.99
N GLN A 120 -15.42 2.07 -15.00
CA GLN A 120 -16.66 1.41 -15.33
C GLN A 120 -17.07 0.43 -14.22
N PRO A 121 -18.37 0.13 -14.06
CA PRO A 121 -18.83 -0.76 -13.01
C PRO A 121 -18.29 -2.19 -13.19
N ILE A 122 -18.19 -2.89 -12.07
CA ILE A 122 -17.75 -4.28 -11.99
C ILE A 122 -18.97 -5.16 -11.73
N ASP A 123 -19.18 -6.18 -12.56
CA ASP A 123 -20.19 -7.22 -12.31
C ASP A 123 -19.66 -8.19 -11.24
N THR A 124 -20.11 -7.99 -10.00
CA THR A 124 -19.68 -8.80 -8.85
C THR A 124 -20.06 -10.27 -8.96
N SER A 125 -21.05 -10.62 -9.77
CA SER A 125 -21.43 -12.02 -10.03
C SER A 125 -20.34 -12.80 -10.79
N ARG A 126 -19.39 -12.10 -11.39
CA ARG A 126 -18.24 -12.65 -12.11
C ARG A 126 -16.97 -12.71 -11.24
N VAL A 127 -17.01 -12.19 -10.02
CA VAL A 127 -15.89 -12.21 -9.08
C VAL A 127 -16.05 -13.43 -8.17
N SER A 128 -15.22 -14.45 -8.36
CA SER A 128 -15.39 -15.77 -7.73
C SER A 128 -15.28 -15.72 -6.20
N TYR A 129 -14.50 -14.78 -5.67
CA TYR A 129 -14.27 -14.63 -4.23
C TYR A 129 -15.08 -13.48 -3.61
N TRP A 130 -16.08 -12.92 -4.31
CA TRP A 130 -16.86 -11.79 -3.80
C TRP A 130 -17.46 -12.08 -2.43
N ASP A 131 -18.11 -13.25 -2.28
CA ASP A 131 -18.76 -13.64 -1.02
C ASP A 131 -17.78 -13.99 0.11
N ASP A 132 -16.52 -14.16 -0.19
CA ASP A 132 -15.43 -14.43 0.77
C ASP A 132 -14.76 -13.15 1.30
N MET A 133 -15.15 -12.00 0.79
CA MET A 133 -14.65 -10.71 1.26
C MET A 133 -15.26 -10.30 2.60
N PHE A 134 -14.58 -9.42 3.33
CA PHE A 134 -15.17 -8.80 4.53
C PHE A 134 -16.47 -8.07 4.16
N PRO A 135 -17.58 -8.31 4.92
CA PRO A 135 -18.87 -7.69 4.61
C PRO A 135 -18.81 -6.14 4.51
N ALA A 136 -17.97 -5.50 5.34
CA ALA A 136 -17.80 -4.05 5.34
C ALA A 136 -17.23 -3.51 4.01
N LEU A 137 -16.48 -4.31 3.26
CA LEU A 137 -15.88 -3.92 1.98
C LEU A 137 -16.91 -3.89 0.83
N HIS A 138 -18.00 -4.68 0.93
CA HIS A 138 -19.05 -4.73 -0.10
C HIS A 138 -19.81 -3.40 -0.27
N THR A 139 -19.81 -2.56 0.76
CA THR A 139 -20.58 -1.31 0.78
C THR A 139 -19.74 -0.10 1.16
N MET A 140 -18.40 -0.23 1.09
CA MET A 140 -17.49 0.84 1.49
C MET A 140 -17.70 2.07 0.59
N ASN A 141 -17.87 3.23 1.25
CA ASN A 141 -18.03 4.50 0.56
C ASN A 141 -16.81 4.78 -0.35
N GLY A 142 -17.06 5.13 -1.59
CA GLY A 142 -16.06 5.30 -2.65
C GLY A 142 -15.87 4.06 -3.52
N ALA A 143 -15.94 2.84 -2.98
CA ALA A 143 -15.94 1.62 -3.78
C ALA A 143 -17.31 1.37 -4.45
N VAL A 144 -18.38 1.77 -3.77
CA VAL A 144 -19.77 1.71 -4.28
C VAL A 144 -20.27 3.13 -4.47
N ILE A 145 -20.74 3.44 -5.69
CA ILE A 145 -21.27 4.75 -6.07
C ILE A 145 -22.64 4.52 -6.74
N ASP A 146 -23.68 5.19 -6.24
CA ASP A 146 -25.06 5.09 -6.72
C ASP A 146 -25.63 3.66 -6.81
N GLY A 147 -25.08 2.73 -6.03
CA GLY A 147 -25.47 1.33 -5.95
C GLY A 147 -24.67 0.38 -6.84
N ASP A 148 -23.83 0.90 -7.71
CA ASP A 148 -22.92 0.12 -8.55
C ASP A 148 -21.54 0.00 -7.92
N VAL A 149 -20.89 -1.18 -8.04
CA VAL A 149 -19.54 -1.42 -7.57
C VAL A 149 -18.54 -0.99 -8.63
N TYR A 150 -17.67 -0.04 -8.28
CA TYR A 150 -16.60 0.46 -9.16
C TYR A 150 -15.22 -0.05 -8.75
N MET A 151 -15.06 -0.52 -7.50
CA MET A 151 -13.81 -1.07 -7.00
C MET A 151 -14.05 -2.38 -6.26
N VAL A 152 -13.24 -3.38 -6.54
CA VAL A 152 -13.07 -4.56 -5.70
C VAL A 152 -11.89 -4.31 -4.78
N ILE A 153 -12.15 -4.14 -3.49
CA ILE A 153 -11.11 -3.88 -2.50
C ILE A 153 -10.33 -5.17 -2.26
N THR A 154 -9.06 -5.17 -2.64
CA THR A 154 -8.19 -6.35 -2.56
C THR A 154 -7.28 -6.33 -1.33
N ASP A 155 -6.91 -5.14 -0.89
CA ASP A 155 -5.96 -4.95 0.19
C ASP A 155 -6.29 -3.72 1.04
N PHE A 156 -5.85 -3.78 2.28
CA PHE A 156 -5.96 -2.69 3.22
C PHE A 156 -4.79 -2.69 4.19
N GLY A 157 -4.56 -1.59 4.82
CA GLY A 157 -3.54 -1.49 5.85
C GLY A 157 -3.83 -0.38 6.84
N LEU A 158 -2.91 -0.24 7.78
CA LEU A 158 -2.98 0.79 8.80
C LEU A 158 -1.91 1.86 8.56
N SER A 159 -2.30 3.08 8.85
CA SER A 159 -1.40 4.21 9.03
C SER A 159 -1.37 4.57 10.50
N SER A 160 -0.20 4.51 11.10
CA SER A 160 0.01 4.85 12.49
C SER A 160 1.42 5.39 12.70
N MET A 161 1.95 5.23 13.88
CA MET A 161 3.34 5.56 14.18
C MET A 161 4.17 4.29 14.25
N ILE A 162 5.39 4.36 13.68
CA ILE A 162 6.47 3.46 14.05
C ILE A 162 7.42 4.17 14.99
N TYR A 163 7.86 3.51 16.06
CA TYR A 163 8.74 4.12 17.04
C TYR A 163 9.78 3.14 17.57
N ARG A 164 10.90 3.66 18.05
CA ARG A 164 12.01 2.91 18.66
C ARG A 164 11.65 2.52 20.09
N THR A 165 11.48 1.22 20.34
CA THR A 165 11.12 0.67 21.67
C THR A 165 12.24 0.75 22.70
N ASP A 166 13.49 0.90 22.25
CA ASP A 166 14.65 1.13 23.10
C ASP A 166 14.81 2.60 23.54
N ILE A 167 13.96 3.51 23.05
CA ILE A 167 14.03 4.96 23.33
C ILE A 167 12.71 5.51 23.87
N ILE A 168 11.59 5.00 23.38
CA ILE A 168 10.24 5.49 23.71
C ILE A 168 9.53 4.42 24.52
N GLU A 169 9.05 4.80 25.70
CA GLU A 169 8.27 3.98 26.62
C GLU A 169 7.00 4.74 27.02
N GLY A 170 5.94 4.01 27.33
CA GLY A 170 4.69 4.57 27.86
C GLY A 170 3.45 4.17 27.09
N GLU A 171 2.35 4.87 27.34
CA GLU A 171 1.07 4.66 26.66
C GLU A 171 1.16 5.18 25.22
N GLU A 172 0.87 4.33 24.26
CA GLU A 172 0.94 4.69 22.85
C GLU A 172 -0.08 5.77 22.50
N SER A 173 0.41 6.87 21.96
CA SER A 173 -0.37 8.05 21.62
C SER A 173 0.27 8.81 20.48
N TRP A 174 -0.52 9.35 19.55
CA TRP A 174 -0.04 10.26 18.52
C TRP A 174 0.74 11.45 19.07
N MET A 175 0.58 11.75 20.38
CA MET A 175 1.33 12.80 21.06
C MET A 175 2.85 12.58 21.06
N TYR A 176 3.35 11.37 20.80
CA TYR A 176 4.79 11.15 20.60
C TYR A 176 5.36 12.00 19.46
N MET A 177 4.56 12.26 18.43
CA MET A 177 4.95 13.09 17.28
C MET A 177 4.88 14.60 17.57
N TYR A 178 4.47 14.98 18.78
CA TYR A 178 4.33 16.37 19.26
C TYR A 178 5.13 16.63 20.53
N ASP A 179 5.89 15.65 21.02
CA ASP A 179 6.68 15.77 22.24
C ASP A 179 8.03 16.45 21.93
N GLU A 180 8.27 17.61 22.55
CA GLU A 180 9.52 18.38 22.45
C GLU A 180 10.76 17.54 22.80
N LYS A 181 10.62 16.49 23.64
CA LYS A 181 11.70 15.55 23.96
C LYS A 181 12.30 14.90 22.71
N TYR A 182 11.51 14.74 21.64
CA TYR A 182 11.93 14.12 20.39
C TYR A 182 12.15 15.15 19.27
N ALA A 183 12.20 16.43 19.57
CA ALA A 183 12.42 17.48 18.57
C ALA A 183 13.65 17.21 17.72
N GLY A 184 13.53 17.37 16.40
CA GLY A 184 14.56 17.04 15.42
C GLY A 184 14.79 15.55 15.19
N ARG A 185 13.94 14.67 15.77
CA ARG A 185 13.98 13.20 15.62
C ARG A 185 12.62 12.61 15.27
N ILE A 186 11.74 13.39 14.69
CA ILE A 186 10.38 13.02 14.25
C ILE A 186 10.34 13.06 12.73
N CYS A 187 9.77 12.04 12.09
CA CYS A 187 9.48 12.05 10.66
C CYS A 187 7.97 12.04 10.47
N ALA A 188 7.44 13.03 9.76
CA ALA A 188 6.01 13.11 9.47
C ALA A 188 5.74 12.87 7.98
N ARG A 189 4.50 12.59 7.61
CA ARG A 189 4.09 12.39 6.22
C ARG A 189 3.93 13.75 5.53
N ASN A 190 4.45 13.89 4.30
CA ASN A 190 4.30 15.09 3.49
C ASN A 190 2.94 15.11 2.76
N THR A 191 1.87 15.07 3.51
CA THR A 191 0.49 15.12 2.98
C THR A 191 -0.45 15.69 4.04
N THR A 192 -1.71 15.90 3.66
CA THR A 192 -2.81 16.26 4.57
C THR A 192 -2.98 15.31 5.75
N ALA A 193 -2.42 14.09 5.70
CA ALA A 193 -2.35 13.18 6.85
C ALA A 193 -1.77 13.87 8.10
N SER A 194 -0.87 14.84 7.93
CA SER A 194 -0.31 15.65 9.01
C SER A 194 -1.31 16.65 9.63
N ILE A 195 -2.50 16.85 9.02
CA ILE A 195 -3.63 17.57 9.62
C ILE A 195 -4.64 16.57 10.23
N PHE A 196 -4.81 15.40 9.64
CA PHE A 196 -5.72 14.38 10.16
C PHE A 196 -5.31 13.86 11.55
N VAL A 197 -4.00 13.71 11.79
CA VAL A 197 -3.49 13.30 13.11
C VAL A 197 -3.91 14.29 14.21
N PRO A 198 -3.71 15.61 14.09
CA PRO A 198 -4.25 16.60 15.00
C PRO A 198 -5.75 16.51 15.21
N LEU A 199 -6.55 16.30 14.17
CA LEU A 199 -8.01 16.13 14.31
C LEU A 199 -8.34 14.99 15.28
N LYS A 200 -7.67 13.83 15.13
CA LYS A 200 -7.85 12.70 16.08
C LYS A 200 -7.41 13.05 17.50
N ILE A 201 -6.27 13.69 17.66
CA ILE A 201 -5.78 14.11 18.99
C ILE A 201 -6.77 15.05 19.68
N LEU A 202 -7.40 15.95 18.92
CA LEU A 202 -8.42 16.87 19.40
C LEU A 202 -9.79 16.21 19.63
N GLY A 203 -9.96 14.94 19.24
CA GLY A 203 -11.19 14.18 19.41
C GLY A 203 -12.26 14.46 18.36
N TYR A 204 -11.87 15.03 17.22
CA TYR A 204 -12.76 15.26 16.10
C TYR A 204 -12.82 14.04 15.16
N ASP A 205 -13.90 13.92 14.39
CA ASP A 205 -13.97 12.96 13.29
C ASP A 205 -13.11 13.46 12.11
N PRO A 206 -11.99 12.82 11.81
CA PRO A 206 -11.10 13.31 10.76
C PRO A 206 -11.68 13.15 9.35
N MET A 207 -12.71 12.29 9.15
CA MET A 207 -13.34 12.09 7.84
C MET A 207 -14.47 13.08 7.58
N ASN A 208 -14.95 13.81 8.61
CA ASN A 208 -16.02 14.78 8.50
C ASN A 208 -15.82 16.01 9.41
N PRO A 209 -14.64 16.68 9.33
CA PRO A 209 -14.38 17.86 10.16
C PRO A 209 -15.11 19.09 9.62
N THR A 210 -15.41 20.05 10.53
CA THR A 210 -15.80 21.40 10.07
C THR A 210 -14.57 22.22 9.66
N PRO A 211 -14.75 23.32 8.87
CA PRO A 211 -13.64 24.22 8.55
C PRO A 211 -12.89 24.75 9.80
N GLU A 212 -13.62 25.07 10.87
CA GLU A 212 -13.04 25.55 12.12
C GLU A 212 -12.16 24.47 12.79
N GLN A 213 -12.59 23.20 12.74
CA GLN A 213 -11.83 22.06 13.28
C GLN A 213 -10.55 21.82 12.46
N VAL A 214 -10.62 21.96 11.12
CA VAL A 214 -9.46 21.92 10.25
C VAL A 214 -8.43 22.97 10.64
N MET A 215 -8.88 24.22 10.87
CA MET A 215 -7.98 25.31 11.25
C MET A 215 -7.36 25.11 12.65
N GLU A 216 -8.11 24.57 13.62
CA GLU A 216 -7.57 24.21 14.92
C GLU A 216 -6.52 23.10 14.83
N ALA A 217 -6.78 22.08 14.01
CA ALA A 217 -5.83 21.01 13.73
C ALA A 217 -4.56 21.55 13.03
N ALA A 218 -4.74 22.50 12.11
CA ALA A 218 -3.62 23.16 11.41
C ALA A 218 -2.70 23.92 12.37
N ASP A 219 -3.25 24.59 13.39
CA ASP A 219 -2.45 25.26 14.42
C ASP A 219 -1.57 24.28 15.20
N MET A 220 -2.07 23.08 15.42
CA MET A 220 -1.28 22.01 16.03
C MET A 220 -0.21 21.47 15.07
N ALA A 221 -0.54 21.29 13.78
CA ALA A 221 0.41 20.87 12.76
C ALA A 221 1.53 21.91 12.55
N ARG A 222 1.23 23.23 12.60
CA ARG A 222 2.25 24.30 12.58
C ARG A 222 3.25 24.18 13.73
N LYS A 223 2.78 23.85 14.93
CA LYS A 223 3.67 23.63 16.10
C LYS A 223 4.52 22.36 15.91
N GLN A 224 3.95 21.31 15.33
CA GLN A 224 4.70 20.08 15.05
C GLN A 224 5.84 20.34 14.06
N ARG A 225 5.63 21.20 13.06
CA ARG A 225 6.66 21.52 12.04
C ARG A 225 8.00 21.85 12.64
N ASP A 226 8.03 22.60 13.77
CA ASP A 226 9.26 22.99 14.44
C ASP A 226 9.97 21.81 15.16
N LEU A 227 9.26 20.69 15.35
CA LEU A 227 9.77 19.47 15.97
C LEU A 227 10.22 18.43 14.94
N VAL A 228 9.68 18.49 13.72
CA VAL A 228 9.91 17.50 12.66
C VAL A 228 11.33 17.62 12.11
N ARG A 229 12.00 16.48 11.95
CA ARG A 229 13.31 16.39 11.27
C ARG A 229 13.15 16.61 9.77
N PHE A 230 12.19 15.88 9.18
CA PHE A 230 11.76 16.06 7.79
C PHE A 230 10.36 15.47 7.57
N TYR A 231 9.71 15.97 6.52
CA TYR A 231 8.50 15.38 5.96
C TYR A 231 8.89 14.45 4.82
N TRP A 232 8.37 13.22 4.86
CA TRP A 232 8.75 12.19 3.91
C TRP A 232 7.68 11.95 2.85
N ASP A 233 8.15 11.64 1.62
CA ASP A 233 7.35 11.15 0.50
C ASP A 233 7.67 9.68 0.21
N SER A 234 8.89 9.25 0.52
CA SER A 234 9.37 7.88 0.37
C SER A 234 9.42 7.17 1.73
N GLN A 235 8.66 6.08 1.89
CA GLN A 235 8.71 5.27 3.11
C GLN A 235 10.11 4.71 3.37
N THR A 236 10.85 4.33 2.33
CA THR A 236 12.23 3.84 2.46
C THR A 236 13.15 4.86 3.12
N ASP A 237 13.00 6.17 2.81
CA ASP A 237 13.81 7.21 3.44
C ASP A 237 13.48 7.35 4.93
N MET A 238 12.19 7.26 5.28
CA MET A 238 11.72 7.24 6.66
C MET A 238 12.25 6.02 7.41
N GLU A 239 12.18 4.82 6.83
CA GLU A 239 12.72 3.58 7.42
C GLU A 239 14.22 3.68 7.67
N GLN A 240 14.99 4.24 6.74
CA GLN A 240 16.42 4.48 6.93
C GLN A 240 16.70 5.44 8.07
N ALA A 241 15.91 6.49 8.24
CA ALA A 241 16.05 7.44 9.34
C ALA A 241 15.74 6.79 10.71
N ILE A 242 14.75 5.90 10.78
CA ILE A 242 14.45 5.11 12.00
C ILE A 242 15.57 4.10 12.26
N ALA A 243 16.02 3.36 11.25
CA ALA A 243 17.07 2.35 11.37
C ALA A 243 18.40 2.95 11.84
N SER A 244 18.78 4.11 11.31
CA SER A 244 20.00 4.82 11.72
C SER A 244 19.89 5.51 13.08
N GLY A 245 18.67 5.67 13.62
CA GLY A 245 18.40 6.43 14.84
C GLY A 245 18.41 7.95 14.64
N GLU A 246 18.44 8.44 13.41
CA GLU A 246 18.23 9.86 13.07
C GLU A 246 16.83 10.30 13.51
N CYS A 247 15.81 9.46 13.23
CA CYS A 247 14.47 9.59 13.80
C CYS A 247 14.18 8.48 14.80
N VAL A 248 13.30 8.73 15.76
CA VAL A 248 12.88 7.77 16.78
C VAL A 248 11.39 7.48 16.75
N VAL A 249 10.62 8.34 16.11
CA VAL A 249 9.19 8.14 15.85
C VAL A 249 8.87 8.71 14.47
N ALA A 250 8.00 8.01 13.75
CA ALA A 250 7.56 8.44 12.43
C ALA A 250 6.09 8.06 12.21
N TYR A 251 5.36 8.87 11.44
CA TYR A 251 4.17 8.39 10.74
C TYR A 251 4.60 7.30 9.76
N ALA A 252 3.90 6.19 9.72
CA ALA A 252 4.27 5.04 8.89
C ALA A 252 3.06 4.23 8.45
N TRP A 253 3.24 3.46 7.38
CA TRP A 253 2.38 2.32 7.08
C TRP A 253 2.92 1.07 7.79
N ASN A 254 2.05 0.10 8.03
CA ASN A 254 2.41 -1.10 8.78
C ASN A 254 3.49 -1.98 8.12
N GLU A 255 3.73 -1.88 6.80
CA GLU A 255 4.87 -2.51 6.12
C GLU A 255 6.23 -2.12 6.75
N ALA A 256 6.36 -0.89 7.25
CA ALA A 256 7.59 -0.44 7.90
C ALA A 256 7.97 -1.30 9.12
N LEU A 257 6.98 -1.89 9.81
CA LEU A 257 7.25 -2.80 10.91
C LEU A 257 7.99 -4.05 10.45
N VAL A 258 7.50 -4.69 9.38
CA VAL A 258 8.13 -5.89 8.80
C VAL A 258 9.55 -5.58 8.35
N ASN A 259 9.71 -4.52 7.55
CA ASN A 259 11.00 -4.11 7.00
C ASN A 259 12.07 -3.79 8.06
N LEU A 260 11.68 -3.14 9.16
CA LEU A 260 12.60 -2.76 10.22
C LEU A 260 12.92 -3.90 11.19
N LEU A 261 11.93 -4.76 11.50
CA LEU A 261 12.16 -5.95 12.31
C LEU A 261 13.09 -6.94 11.60
N ASP A 262 12.96 -7.12 10.30
CA ASP A 262 13.85 -7.97 9.49
C ASP A 262 15.30 -7.48 9.50
N GLN A 263 15.52 -6.18 9.69
CA GLN A 263 16.83 -5.58 9.88
C GLN A 263 17.33 -5.67 11.34
N GLY A 264 16.54 -6.23 12.25
CA GLY A 264 16.85 -6.33 13.67
C GLY A 264 16.74 -5.01 14.44
N ILE A 265 16.00 -4.04 13.90
CA ILE A 265 15.77 -2.74 14.56
C ILE A 265 14.66 -2.88 15.61
N PRO A 266 14.88 -2.45 16.87
CA PRO A 266 13.87 -2.56 17.92
C PRO A 266 12.79 -1.48 17.76
N VAL A 267 11.73 -1.81 17.03
CA VAL A 267 10.59 -0.95 16.75
C VAL A 267 9.27 -1.61 17.12
N ALA A 268 8.26 -0.79 17.33
CA ALA A 268 6.87 -1.20 17.38
C ALA A 268 6.01 -0.29 16.49
N PHE A 269 4.95 -0.86 15.92
CA PHE A 269 3.91 -0.13 15.23
C PHE A 269 2.79 0.16 16.23
N ALA A 270 2.54 1.43 16.49
CA ALA A 270 1.68 1.85 17.59
C ALA A 270 0.19 1.53 17.35
N ALA A 271 -0.49 1.15 18.42
CA ALA A 271 -1.95 1.19 18.53
C ALA A 271 -2.37 2.40 19.38
N PRO A 272 -2.27 3.64 18.85
CA PRO A 272 -2.43 4.84 19.65
C PRO A 272 -3.84 4.92 20.23
N LYS A 273 -3.96 5.42 21.46
CA LYS A 273 -5.25 5.54 22.17
C LYS A 273 -6.28 6.38 21.41
N GLU A 274 -5.84 7.28 20.56
CA GLU A 274 -6.69 8.08 19.68
C GLU A 274 -7.15 7.28 18.46
N GLY A 275 -6.61 6.08 18.24
CA GLY A 275 -6.86 5.19 17.10
C GLY A 275 -5.94 5.46 15.89
N ALA A 276 -5.60 4.41 15.18
CA ALA A 276 -4.92 4.48 13.89
C ALA A 276 -5.89 4.90 12.77
N PHE A 277 -5.35 5.07 11.57
CA PHE A 277 -6.15 5.23 10.34
C PHE A 277 -6.05 3.96 9.50
N GLY A 278 -7.10 3.65 8.76
CA GLY A 278 -7.08 2.59 7.76
C GLY A 278 -7.04 3.17 6.35
N TRP A 279 -6.38 2.50 5.45
CA TRP A 279 -6.51 2.71 4.01
C TRP A 279 -6.97 1.41 3.35
N ALA A 280 -7.74 1.52 2.28
CA ALA A 280 -8.22 0.40 1.50
C ALA A 280 -8.03 0.72 0.02
N CYS A 281 -7.37 -0.20 -0.69
CA CYS A 281 -7.08 -0.06 -2.10
C CYS A 281 -7.61 -1.29 -2.84
N GLY A 282 -7.67 -1.24 -4.16
CA GLY A 282 -8.18 -2.37 -4.91
C GLY A 282 -8.30 -2.10 -6.39
N LEU A 283 -8.86 -3.06 -7.08
CA LEU A 283 -8.93 -3.06 -8.53
C LEU A 283 -10.17 -2.33 -9.03
N VAL A 284 -9.95 -1.37 -9.91
CA VAL A 284 -10.99 -0.72 -10.73
C VAL A 284 -10.81 -1.15 -12.19
N ARG A 285 -11.93 -1.29 -12.91
CA ARG A 285 -11.91 -1.49 -14.37
C ARG A 285 -11.95 -0.12 -15.06
N LEU A 286 -11.00 0.09 -15.98
CA LEU A 286 -10.92 1.36 -16.71
C LEU A 286 -11.91 1.38 -17.90
N ALA A 287 -12.53 2.53 -18.14
CA ALA A 287 -13.54 2.69 -19.21
C ALA A 287 -12.93 2.57 -20.62
N ALA A 288 -11.62 2.87 -20.76
CA ALA A 288 -10.88 2.76 -22.01
C ALA A 288 -10.14 1.40 -22.14
N ALA A 289 -10.52 0.38 -21.38
CA ALA A 289 -9.95 -0.97 -21.50
C ALA A 289 -10.13 -1.52 -22.91
N GLU A 290 -9.06 -2.03 -23.51
CA GLU A 290 -9.05 -2.52 -24.90
C GLU A 290 -8.89 -4.05 -24.98
N ASN A 291 -8.39 -4.69 -23.89
CA ASN A 291 -8.08 -6.11 -23.87
C ASN A 291 -9.25 -6.97 -23.39
N ASP A 292 -9.04 -8.28 -23.34
CA ASP A 292 -10.07 -9.26 -23.00
C ASP A 292 -10.67 -9.01 -21.59
N GLU A 293 -11.95 -8.73 -21.54
CA GLU A 293 -12.68 -8.46 -20.30
C GLU A 293 -12.62 -9.66 -19.34
N GLN A 294 -12.67 -10.90 -19.82
CA GLN A 294 -12.59 -12.08 -18.97
C GLN A 294 -11.22 -12.16 -18.28
N MET A 295 -10.16 -11.79 -19.00
CA MET A 295 -8.81 -11.74 -18.43
C MET A 295 -8.70 -10.72 -17.31
N ALA A 296 -9.42 -9.59 -17.40
CA ALA A 296 -9.50 -8.60 -16.31
C ALA A 296 -10.19 -9.20 -15.05
N TYR A 297 -11.28 -9.95 -15.21
CA TYR A 297 -11.92 -10.64 -14.09
C TYR A 297 -11.04 -11.77 -13.53
N ASP A 298 -10.33 -12.48 -14.35
CA ASP A 298 -9.37 -13.50 -13.91
C ASP A 298 -8.24 -12.90 -13.04
N PHE A 299 -7.85 -11.65 -13.35
CA PHE A 299 -6.85 -10.94 -12.56
C PHE A 299 -7.43 -10.43 -11.24
N ILE A 300 -8.68 -9.96 -11.23
CA ILE A 300 -9.39 -9.60 -9.98
C ILE A 300 -9.50 -10.83 -9.08
N ASP A 301 -9.89 -11.98 -9.62
CA ASP A 301 -9.97 -13.22 -8.86
C ASP A 301 -8.59 -13.66 -8.33
N ALA A 302 -7.53 -13.51 -9.13
CA ALA A 302 -6.18 -13.83 -8.69
C ALA A 302 -5.71 -12.94 -7.53
N TRP A 303 -6.06 -11.66 -7.53
CA TRP A 303 -5.80 -10.76 -6.42
C TRP A 303 -6.60 -11.12 -5.16
N LEU A 304 -7.82 -11.64 -5.31
CA LEU A 304 -8.66 -12.06 -4.18
C LEU A 304 -8.41 -13.50 -3.73
N ALA A 305 -7.53 -14.25 -4.40
CA ALA A 305 -7.23 -15.63 -3.99
C ALA A 305 -6.62 -15.66 -2.58
N PRO A 306 -7.04 -16.59 -1.71
CA PRO A 306 -6.52 -16.67 -0.34
C PRO A 306 -5.00 -16.79 -0.25
N GLU A 307 -4.36 -17.49 -1.18
CA GLU A 307 -2.90 -17.65 -1.24
C GLU A 307 -2.19 -16.32 -1.57
N THR A 308 -2.78 -15.51 -2.43
CA THR A 308 -2.32 -14.14 -2.70
C THR A 308 -2.37 -13.30 -1.44
N GLY A 309 -3.48 -13.38 -0.69
CA GLY A 309 -3.62 -12.67 0.56
C GLY A 309 -2.66 -13.15 1.64
N LYS A 310 -2.41 -14.47 1.72
CA LYS A 310 -1.34 -14.99 2.60
C LYS A 310 0.00 -14.32 2.31
N PHE A 311 0.40 -14.29 1.05
CA PHE A 311 1.66 -13.66 0.64
C PHE A 311 1.68 -12.17 0.99
N LEU A 312 0.59 -11.46 0.71
CA LEU A 312 0.47 -10.03 1.02
C LEU A 312 0.62 -9.76 2.53
N ILE A 313 -0.04 -10.56 3.38
CA ILE A 313 0.03 -10.43 4.84
C ILE A 313 1.46 -10.70 5.33
N GLU A 314 2.08 -11.79 4.88
CA GLU A 314 3.40 -12.20 5.36
C GLU A 314 4.55 -11.32 4.84
N ALA A 315 4.46 -10.85 3.58
CA ALA A 315 5.54 -10.10 2.94
C ALA A 315 5.44 -8.58 3.13
N TYR A 316 4.20 -8.04 3.22
CA TYR A 316 3.96 -6.60 3.32
C TYR A 316 3.37 -6.18 4.67
N GLY A 317 2.88 -7.12 5.48
CA GLY A 317 2.13 -6.80 6.69
C GLY A 317 0.77 -6.15 6.41
N TYR A 318 0.29 -6.16 5.17
CA TYR A 318 -1.01 -5.60 4.80
C TYR A 318 -2.13 -6.60 5.00
N GLY A 319 -3.32 -6.13 5.30
CA GLY A 319 -4.53 -6.95 5.31
C GLY A 319 -5.03 -7.22 3.90
N HIS A 320 -5.82 -8.26 3.73
CA HIS A 320 -6.34 -8.70 2.44
C HIS A 320 -7.86 -8.70 2.43
N GLY A 321 -8.46 -8.34 1.28
CA GLY A 321 -9.91 -8.24 1.13
C GLY A 321 -10.66 -9.54 1.37
N ASN A 322 -10.05 -10.69 1.07
CA ASN A 322 -10.62 -12.02 1.32
C ASN A 322 -10.28 -12.49 2.74
N ILE A 323 -11.32 -12.71 3.55
CA ILE A 323 -11.19 -13.11 4.96
C ILE A 323 -10.48 -14.48 5.14
N LYS A 324 -10.62 -15.39 4.17
CA LYS A 324 -10.02 -16.73 4.21
C LYS A 324 -8.49 -16.71 4.11
N SER A 325 -7.91 -15.58 3.68
CA SER A 325 -6.46 -15.44 3.61
C SER A 325 -5.81 -15.51 5.00
N PHE A 326 -6.50 -15.00 6.01
CA PHE A 326 -6.02 -15.01 7.40
C PHE A 326 -5.96 -16.40 7.99
N ASP A 327 -6.79 -17.34 7.51
CA ASP A 327 -6.77 -18.75 7.92
C ASP A 327 -5.49 -19.47 7.45
N LEU A 328 -4.78 -18.93 6.46
CA LEU A 328 -3.57 -19.50 5.88
C LEU A 328 -2.29 -18.99 6.55
N VAL A 329 -2.38 -17.94 7.34
CA VAL A 329 -1.23 -17.32 8.04
C VAL A 329 -1.13 -17.88 9.46
N ASP A 330 0.08 -18.11 9.95
CA ASP A 330 0.24 -18.58 11.32
C ASP A 330 -0.19 -17.53 12.36
N THR A 331 -0.69 -18.00 13.49
CA THR A 331 -1.26 -17.14 14.54
C THR A 331 -0.23 -16.18 15.15
N GLU A 332 1.04 -16.59 15.23
CA GLU A 332 2.11 -15.75 15.80
C GLU A 332 2.36 -14.53 14.91
N THR A 333 2.40 -14.73 13.59
CA THR A 333 2.49 -13.67 12.60
C THR A 333 1.28 -12.74 12.65
N LEU A 334 0.05 -13.29 12.71
CA LEU A 334 -1.17 -12.48 12.80
C LEU A 334 -1.18 -11.60 14.06
N VAL A 335 -0.82 -12.17 15.21
CA VAL A 335 -0.70 -11.40 16.47
C VAL A 335 0.35 -10.30 16.36
N ALA A 336 1.52 -10.61 15.80
CA ALA A 336 2.60 -9.63 15.63
C ALA A 336 2.20 -8.44 14.73
N LEU A 337 1.34 -8.69 13.74
CA LEU A 337 0.82 -7.67 12.81
C LEU A 337 -0.47 -7.00 13.30
N GLY A 338 -1.04 -7.42 14.43
CA GLY A 338 -2.30 -6.90 14.96
C GLY A 338 -3.55 -7.41 14.24
N TYR A 339 -3.45 -8.56 13.58
CA TYR A 339 -4.54 -9.24 12.86
C TYR A 339 -5.07 -10.46 13.60
N ASP A 340 -4.93 -10.55 14.91
CA ASP A 340 -5.44 -11.63 15.75
C ASP A 340 -6.98 -11.79 15.68
N ASP A 341 -7.69 -10.70 15.41
CA ASP A 341 -9.12 -10.68 15.09
C ASP A 341 -9.36 -9.72 13.92
N PRO A 342 -9.18 -10.18 12.67
CA PRO A 342 -9.25 -9.30 11.50
C PRO A 342 -10.66 -8.75 11.25
N VAL A 343 -11.73 -9.44 11.70
CA VAL A 343 -13.10 -8.94 11.59
C VAL A 343 -13.30 -7.74 12.51
N ARG A 344 -12.90 -7.87 13.77
CA ARG A 344 -12.97 -6.80 14.75
C ARG A 344 -12.09 -5.60 14.34
N LEU A 345 -10.92 -5.86 13.79
CA LEU A 345 -10.04 -4.81 13.25
C LEU A 345 -10.74 -4.04 12.14
N MET A 346 -11.32 -4.75 11.18
CA MET A 346 -12.06 -4.13 10.06
C MET A 346 -13.21 -3.25 10.54
N GLU A 347 -14.00 -3.74 11.51
CA GLU A 347 -15.15 -3.00 12.08
C GLU A 347 -14.71 -1.79 12.92
N GLY A 348 -13.56 -1.87 13.59
CA GLY A 348 -13.01 -0.82 14.47
C GLY A 348 -12.14 0.22 13.78
N THR A 349 -11.78 0.03 12.52
CA THR A 349 -10.86 0.89 11.80
C THR A 349 -11.58 2.02 11.09
N ALA A 350 -11.15 3.27 11.33
CA ALA A 350 -11.57 4.44 10.56
C ALA A 350 -10.76 4.50 9.26
N PHE A 351 -11.36 4.03 8.16
CA PHE A 351 -10.74 4.07 6.86
C PHE A 351 -10.78 5.46 6.23
N TRP A 352 -9.74 5.79 5.47
CA TRP A 352 -9.75 6.91 4.55
C TRP A 352 -10.85 6.66 3.51
N VAL A 353 -11.85 7.52 3.51
CA VAL A 353 -12.98 7.47 2.57
C VAL A 353 -13.14 8.85 1.93
N PRO A 354 -13.87 8.97 0.82
CA PRO A 354 -14.10 10.26 0.19
C PRO A 354 -14.71 11.28 1.17
N MET A 355 -14.17 12.49 1.15
CA MET A 355 -14.57 13.62 1.97
C MET A 355 -15.42 14.61 1.19
N ASP A 356 -16.02 15.57 1.89
CA ASP A 356 -16.59 16.76 1.24
C ASP A 356 -15.48 17.48 0.44
N PRO A 357 -15.68 17.71 -0.87
CA PRO A 357 -14.65 18.32 -1.71
C PRO A 357 -14.16 19.68 -1.23
N ALA A 358 -15.02 20.50 -0.59
CA ALA A 358 -14.60 21.79 -0.05
C ALA A 358 -13.70 21.65 1.18
N ILE A 359 -13.91 20.60 1.97
CA ILE A 359 -13.05 20.29 3.11
C ILE A 359 -11.71 19.72 2.64
N ASP A 360 -11.73 18.84 1.64
CA ASP A 360 -10.51 18.25 1.06
C ASP A 360 -9.61 19.36 0.45
N GLU A 361 -10.20 20.29 -0.30
CA GLU A 361 -9.51 21.46 -0.84
C GLU A 361 -8.94 22.37 0.27
N LEU A 362 -9.75 22.68 1.28
CA LEU A 362 -9.32 23.47 2.44
C LEU A 362 -8.12 22.82 3.14
N MET A 363 -8.13 21.50 3.33
CA MET A 363 -7.04 20.79 3.98
C MET A 363 -5.78 20.80 3.12
N LEU A 364 -5.91 20.67 1.80
CA LEU A 364 -4.79 20.71 0.88
C LEU A 364 -4.13 22.11 0.89
N GLU A 365 -4.91 23.17 0.71
CA GLU A 365 -4.40 24.56 0.78
C GLU A 365 -3.74 24.85 2.13
N THR A 366 -4.39 24.42 3.23
CA THR A 366 -3.85 24.60 4.59
C THR A 366 -2.53 23.85 4.77
N TRP A 367 -2.41 22.64 4.22
CA TRP A 367 -1.17 21.87 4.28
C TRP A 367 -0.05 22.54 3.49
N GLU A 368 -0.33 23.02 2.28
CA GLU A 368 0.63 23.78 1.47
C GLU A 368 1.14 25.02 2.21
N ASP A 369 0.26 25.76 2.89
CA ASP A 369 0.64 26.92 3.74
C ASP A 369 1.56 26.50 4.88
N ILE A 370 1.24 25.41 5.57
CA ILE A 370 2.07 24.90 6.68
C ILE A 370 3.47 24.54 6.20
N ILE A 371 3.59 23.84 5.06
CA ILE A 371 4.90 23.47 4.51
C ILE A 371 5.66 24.70 4.03
N ALA A 372 4.98 25.70 3.45
CA ALA A 372 5.58 26.96 3.02
C ALA A 372 6.03 27.86 4.20
N GLY A 373 5.61 27.53 5.43
CA GLY A 373 5.97 28.31 6.61
C GLY A 373 5.03 29.48 6.94
N LEU A 374 3.81 29.42 6.38
CA LEU A 374 2.77 30.45 6.56
C LEU A 374 1.79 30.09 7.70
#